data_fd4f8cfc4056e5cd6701b8108e60535f
#
_entry.id   fd4f8cfc4056e5cd6701b8108e60535f
#
_cell.length_a   1.000
_cell.length_b   1.000
_cell.length_c   1.000
_cell.angle_alpha   90.00
_cell.angle_beta   90.00
_cell.angle_gamma   90.00
#
_symmetry.space_group_name_H-M   'P 1'
#
loop_
_entity.id
_entity.type
_entity.pdbx_description
1 polymer ?
#
loop_
_entity_poly.entity_id
_entity_poly.type
_entity_poly.pdbx_seq_one_letter_code
_entity_poly.pdbx_strand_id
1 'polypeptide(L)'
;PKWLVPTLGVIGLAAWLGASGFLVTYAGDAARYLHVAPPNISARRKIRETGIKLIQKLHESKKYDRIIVVGHSLGTVIGYDILTHLWPRYYYQHANNFPPSGPVKLDQAEALARQKPDASFAPAFQAAQSEYLGEIQGQTNQWLVTDFVTMGSPLAHASVLMVRNEEEFSRKKAEREFPTCPPFLETVAGQERFSFKPDK
;
A
#
# COMPACT_ATOMS: atom_id res chain seq x y z
N PRO A 1 -49.09 14.44 -7.22
CA PRO A 1 -49.16 14.60 -8.67
C PRO A 1 -48.70 13.32 -9.37
N LYS A 2 -49.48 12.80 -10.30
CA LYS A 2 -49.24 11.50 -10.98
C LYS A 2 -47.91 11.41 -11.78
N TRP A 3 -47.25 12.55 -12.00
CA TRP A 3 -46.00 12.65 -12.72
C TRP A 3 -44.74 12.53 -11.81
N LEU A 4 -44.86 12.67 -10.50
CA LEU A 4 -43.73 12.61 -9.54
C LEU A 4 -43.08 11.22 -9.50
N VAL A 5 -43.86 10.16 -9.55
CA VAL A 5 -43.35 8.78 -9.47
C VAL A 5 -42.51 8.40 -10.70
N PRO A 6 -42.99 8.67 -11.95
CA PRO A 6 -42.15 8.35 -13.11
C PRO A 6 -40.90 9.24 -13.23
N THR A 7 -40.95 10.51 -12.83
CA THR A 7 -39.75 11.38 -12.83
C THR A 7 -38.71 10.95 -11.82
N LEU A 8 -39.10 10.59 -10.61
CA LEU A 8 -38.17 10.04 -9.60
C LEU A 8 -37.58 8.70 -10.06
N GLY A 9 -38.35 7.86 -10.73
CA GLY A 9 -37.88 6.61 -11.32
C GLY A 9 -36.81 6.83 -12.40
N VAL A 10 -37.02 7.79 -13.30
CA VAL A 10 -36.06 8.14 -14.37
C VAL A 10 -34.76 8.73 -13.77
N ILE A 11 -34.86 9.62 -12.80
CA ILE A 11 -33.71 10.20 -12.10
C ILE A 11 -32.94 9.11 -11.36
N GLY A 12 -33.63 8.21 -10.64
CA GLY A 12 -33.04 7.11 -9.94
C GLY A 12 -32.28 6.13 -10.87
N LEU A 13 -32.91 5.82 -12.04
CA LEU A 13 -32.30 4.97 -13.04
C LEU A 13 -31.09 5.64 -13.69
N ALA A 14 -31.15 6.92 -14.02
CA ALA A 14 -30.03 7.67 -14.58
C ALA A 14 -28.85 7.77 -13.56
N ALA A 15 -29.14 8.03 -12.30
CA ALA A 15 -28.14 8.04 -11.24
C ALA A 15 -27.51 6.65 -11.03
N TRP A 16 -28.32 5.59 -11.07
CA TRP A 16 -27.82 4.21 -10.95
C TRP A 16 -26.96 3.80 -12.15
N LEU A 17 -27.36 4.11 -13.39
CA LEU A 17 -26.57 3.86 -14.59
C LEU A 17 -25.26 4.66 -14.60
N GLY A 18 -25.29 5.91 -14.15
CA GLY A 18 -24.09 6.74 -14.01
C GLY A 18 -23.13 6.18 -12.96
N ALA A 19 -23.64 5.82 -11.80
CA ALA A 19 -22.84 5.24 -10.72
C ALA A 19 -22.27 3.86 -11.09
N SER A 20 -23.08 3.00 -11.73
CA SER A 20 -22.62 1.67 -12.14
C SER A 20 -21.58 1.77 -13.27
N GLY A 21 -21.76 2.65 -14.24
CA GLY A 21 -20.79 2.90 -15.31
C GLY A 21 -19.46 3.43 -14.75
N PHE A 22 -19.52 4.34 -13.80
CA PHE A 22 -18.35 4.86 -13.11
C PHE A 22 -17.60 3.73 -12.35
N LEU A 23 -18.31 2.96 -11.53
CA LEU A 23 -17.73 1.85 -10.77
C LEU A 23 -17.10 0.78 -11.67
N VAL A 24 -17.77 0.40 -12.75
CA VAL A 24 -17.25 -0.59 -13.70
C VAL A 24 -15.98 -0.09 -14.39
N THR A 25 -15.95 1.18 -14.77
CA THR A 25 -14.76 1.77 -15.40
C THR A 25 -13.59 1.80 -14.45
N TYR A 26 -13.77 2.29 -13.23
CA TYR A 26 -12.68 2.37 -12.22
C TYR A 26 -12.21 1.01 -11.74
N ALA A 27 -13.12 0.09 -11.46
CA ALA A 27 -12.76 -1.28 -11.10
C ALA A 27 -12.10 -2.02 -12.28
N GLY A 28 -12.57 -1.77 -13.49
CA GLY A 28 -12.00 -2.32 -14.72
C GLY A 28 -10.56 -1.87 -14.96
N ASP A 29 -10.25 -0.61 -14.72
CA ASP A 29 -8.90 -0.07 -14.88
C ASP A 29 -7.93 -0.65 -13.84
N ALA A 30 -8.37 -0.80 -12.59
CA ALA A 30 -7.58 -1.45 -11.55
C ALA A 30 -7.35 -2.94 -11.87
N ALA A 31 -8.40 -3.64 -12.32
CA ALA A 31 -8.28 -5.03 -12.75
C ALA A 31 -7.33 -5.18 -13.95
N ARG A 32 -7.42 -4.28 -14.94
CA ARG A 32 -6.48 -4.26 -16.08
C ARG A 32 -5.06 -3.98 -15.65
N TYR A 33 -4.85 -3.05 -14.74
CA TYR A 33 -3.51 -2.73 -14.23
C TYR A 33 -2.85 -3.94 -13.58
N LEU A 34 -3.62 -4.74 -12.84
CA LEU A 34 -3.13 -5.94 -12.14
C LEU A 34 -3.17 -7.21 -13.01
N HIS A 35 -3.97 -7.21 -14.08
CA HIS A 35 -4.11 -8.39 -14.94
C HIS A 35 -2.83 -8.69 -15.72
N VAL A 36 -2.36 -9.96 -15.60
CA VAL A 36 -1.14 -10.44 -16.25
C VAL A 36 -1.42 -10.73 -17.73
N ALA A 37 -1.33 -9.69 -18.56
CA ALA A 37 -1.35 -9.81 -20.02
C ALA A 37 -0.17 -9.01 -20.60
N PRO A 38 0.48 -9.46 -21.69
CA PRO A 38 1.69 -8.81 -22.20
C PRO A 38 1.61 -7.30 -22.40
N PRO A 39 0.54 -6.73 -22.99
CA PRO A 39 0.40 -5.29 -23.13
C PRO A 39 0.30 -4.56 -21.78
N ASN A 40 -0.43 -5.16 -20.83
CA ASN A 40 -0.63 -4.60 -19.50
C ASN A 40 0.66 -4.62 -18.68
N ILE A 41 1.45 -5.67 -18.79
CA ILE A 41 2.75 -5.79 -18.11
C ILE A 41 3.69 -4.66 -18.54
N SER A 42 3.77 -4.40 -19.85
CA SER A 42 4.63 -3.32 -20.38
C SER A 42 4.16 -1.95 -19.89
N ALA A 43 2.86 -1.66 -19.98
CA ALA A 43 2.30 -0.41 -19.51
C ALA A 43 2.48 -0.22 -17.98
N ARG A 44 2.18 -1.25 -17.19
CA ARG A 44 2.38 -1.26 -15.74
C ARG A 44 3.84 -1.00 -15.37
N ARG A 45 4.77 -1.67 -16.03
CA ARG A 45 6.21 -1.47 -15.82
C ARG A 45 6.61 -0.03 -16.09
N LYS A 46 6.17 0.55 -17.21
CA LYS A 46 6.49 1.94 -17.59
C LYS A 46 5.95 2.93 -16.55
N ILE A 47 4.70 2.77 -16.09
CA ILE A 47 4.08 3.61 -15.07
C ILE A 47 4.88 3.51 -13.77
N ARG A 48 5.17 2.29 -13.31
CA ARG A 48 5.93 2.03 -12.09
C ARG A 48 7.34 2.65 -12.17
N GLU A 49 8.08 2.41 -13.24
CA GLU A 49 9.42 2.98 -13.40
C GLU A 49 9.42 4.50 -13.41
N THR A 50 8.40 5.12 -14.02
CA THR A 50 8.25 6.58 -14.00
C THR A 50 8.00 7.09 -12.58
N GLY A 51 7.11 6.46 -11.82
CA GLY A 51 6.84 6.82 -10.44
C GLY A 51 8.05 6.60 -9.52
N ILE A 52 8.76 5.48 -9.68
CA ILE A 52 10.00 5.22 -8.95
C ILE A 52 11.04 6.32 -9.21
N LYS A 53 11.29 6.66 -10.46
CA LYS A 53 12.23 7.74 -10.84
C LYS A 53 11.83 9.09 -10.24
N LEU A 54 10.53 9.39 -10.22
CA LEU A 54 10.02 10.63 -9.61
C LEU A 54 10.35 10.68 -8.12
N ILE A 55 9.99 9.62 -7.37
CA ILE A 55 10.24 9.57 -5.92
C ILE A 55 11.75 9.57 -5.62
N GLN A 56 12.56 8.83 -6.39
CA GLN A 56 14.02 8.87 -6.26
C GLN A 56 14.57 10.29 -6.45
N LYS A 57 14.12 11.00 -7.48
CA LYS A 57 14.52 12.39 -7.73
C LYS A 57 14.14 13.32 -6.57
N LEU A 58 13.01 13.09 -5.91
CA LEU A 58 12.63 13.86 -4.72
C LEU A 58 13.59 13.57 -3.55
N HIS A 59 13.94 12.32 -3.30
CA HIS A 59 14.94 11.94 -2.29
C HIS A 59 16.31 12.58 -2.58
N GLU A 60 16.79 12.49 -3.81
CA GLU A 60 18.11 12.99 -4.24
C GLU A 60 18.17 14.54 -4.21
N SER A 61 17.05 15.21 -4.33
CA SER A 61 17.01 16.67 -4.37
C SER A 61 17.48 17.35 -3.10
N LYS A 62 17.45 16.65 -1.95
CA LYS A 62 17.76 17.17 -0.60
C LYS A 62 16.98 18.44 -0.23
N LYS A 63 15.81 18.64 -0.86
CA LYS A 63 14.96 19.83 -0.62
C LYS A 63 13.83 19.55 0.36
N TYR A 64 13.60 18.28 0.68
CA TYR A 64 12.46 17.85 1.46
C TYR A 64 12.92 16.97 2.62
N ASP A 65 12.30 17.17 3.77
CA ASP A 65 12.56 16.39 4.98
C ASP A 65 11.67 15.14 5.03
N ARG A 66 10.55 15.18 4.30
CA ARG A 66 9.65 14.03 4.17
C ARG A 66 8.83 14.10 2.89
N ILE A 67 8.37 12.93 2.45
CA ILE A 67 7.49 12.74 1.29
C ILE A 67 6.22 12.05 1.77
N ILE A 68 5.07 12.60 1.43
CA ILE A 68 3.76 11.97 1.64
C ILE A 68 3.24 11.57 0.26
N VAL A 69 2.96 10.29 0.09
CA VAL A 69 2.34 9.78 -1.14
C VAL A 69 0.84 9.72 -0.94
N VAL A 70 0.08 10.34 -1.83
CA VAL A 70 -1.38 10.33 -1.77
C VAL A 70 -1.91 9.68 -3.03
N GLY A 71 -2.72 8.64 -2.87
CA GLY A 71 -3.38 7.93 -3.96
C GLY A 71 -4.89 8.03 -3.86
N HIS A 72 -5.56 8.24 -5.01
CA HIS A 72 -7.01 8.17 -5.12
C HIS A 72 -7.39 7.11 -6.16
N SER A 73 -8.38 6.27 -5.85
CA SER A 73 -8.87 5.22 -6.75
C SER A 73 -7.72 4.33 -7.27
N LEU A 74 -7.55 4.17 -8.59
CA LEU A 74 -6.44 3.43 -9.20
C LEU A 74 -5.06 3.94 -8.76
N GLY A 75 -4.94 5.23 -8.43
CA GLY A 75 -3.70 5.80 -7.89
C GLY A 75 -3.23 5.15 -6.59
N THR A 76 -4.13 4.54 -5.82
CA THR A 76 -3.77 3.78 -4.61
C THR A 76 -3.06 2.47 -4.95
N VAL A 77 -3.50 1.80 -6.00
CA VAL A 77 -2.87 0.56 -6.50
C VAL A 77 -1.50 0.87 -7.09
N ILE A 78 -1.42 1.93 -7.90
CA ILE A 78 -0.17 2.38 -8.52
C ILE A 78 0.83 2.83 -7.46
N GLY A 79 0.40 3.62 -6.47
CA GLY A 79 1.25 4.08 -5.37
C GLY A 79 1.80 2.90 -4.56
N TYR A 80 0.95 1.95 -4.22
CA TYR A 80 1.38 0.71 -3.56
C TYR A 80 2.42 -0.06 -4.39
N ASP A 81 2.15 -0.26 -5.68
CA ASP A 81 3.08 -0.95 -6.60
C ASP A 81 4.43 -0.23 -6.73
N ILE A 82 4.43 1.10 -6.75
CA ILE A 82 5.65 1.91 -6.76
C ILE A 82 6.43 1.74 -5.46
N LEU A 83 5.77 1.90 -4.31
CA LEU A 83 6.43 1.86 -3.01
C LEU A 83 7.00 0.47 -2.69
N THR A 84 6.28 -0.61 -3.00
CA THR A 84 6.76 -1.98 -2.79
C THR A 84 7.98 -2.33 -3.63
N HIS A 85 8.16 -1.69 -4.80
CA HIS A 85 9.34 -1.89 -5.65
C HIS A 85 10.47 -0.87 -5.37
N LEU A 86 10.13 0.27 -4.78
CA LEU A 86 11.12 1.27 -4.41
C LEU A 86 11.80 0.95 -3.08
N TRP A 87 11.02 0.52 -2.07
CA TRP A 87 11.54 0.18 -0.75
C TRP A 87 12.72 -0.80 -0.77
N PRO A 88 12.70 -1.93 -1.52
CA PRO A 88 13.83 -2.85 -1.56
C PRO A 88 15.13 -2.19 -1.98
N ARG A 89 15.09 -1.24 -2.90
CA ARG A 89 16.30 -0.53 -3.38
C ARG A 89 16.98 0.23 -2.25
N TYR A 90 16.21 0.93 -1.42
CA TYR A 90 16.73 1.65 -0.25
C TYR A 90 17.14 0.69 0.88
N TYR A 91 16.33 -0.34 1.11
CA TYR A 91 16.61 -1.33 2.14
C TYR A 91 17.94 -2.06 1.88
N TYR A 92 18.15 -2.60 0.69
CA TYR A 92 19.36 -3.37 0.38
C TYR A 92 20.63 -2.51 0.29
N GLN A 93 20.51 -1.24 -0.03
CA GLN A 93 21.65 -0.31 0.04
C GLN A 93 22.17 -0.13 1.47
N HIS A 94 21.31 -0.31 2.47
CA HIS A 94 21.61 -0.01 3.87
C HIS A 94 21.46 -1.22 4.79
N ALA A 95 21.10 -2.39 4.27
CA ALA A 95 20.83 -3.58 5.06
C ALA A 95 22.02 -4.01 5.96
N ASN A 96 23.23 -3.74 5.51
CA ASN A 96 24.45 -4.04 6.29
C ASN A 96 24.65 -3.13 7.51
N ASN A 97 23.91 -2.04 7.60
CA ASN A 97 23.97 -1.10 8.73
C ASN A 97 23.04 -1.53 9.88
N PHE A 98 22.18 -2.52 9.65
CA PHE A 98 21.33 -3.07 10.70
C PHE A 98 21.96 -4.29 11.34
N PRO A 99 21.71 -4.52 12.64
CA PRO A 99 22.10 -5.77 13.27
C PRO A 99 21.42 -6.96 12.58
N PRO A 100 21.94 -8.19 12.69
CA PRO A 100 21.34 -9.38 12.09
C PRO A 100 19.86 -9.60 12.46
N SER A 101 19.45 -9.13 13.65
CA SER A 101 18.06 -9.15 14.13
C SER A 101 17.17 -8.10 13.46
N GLY A 102 17.74 -7.17 12.69
CA GLY A 102 17.02 -6.03 12.13
C GLY A 102 17.08 -4.78 13.01
N PRO A 103 16.32 -3.73 12.69
CA PRO A 103 16.23 -2.52 13.51
C PRO A 103 15.72 -2.82 14.91
N VAL A 104 16.39 -2.28 15.93
CA VAL A 104 16.06 -2.55 17.35
C VAL A 104 14.69 -2.00 17.73
N LYS A 105 14.34 -0.83 17.22
CA LYS A 105 13.04 -0.18 17.51
C LYS A 105 11.83 -0.87 16.86
N LEU A 106 12.07 -1.76 15.89
CA LEU A 106 11.02 -2.57 15.29
C LEU A 106 10.34 -3.46 16.34
N ASP A 107 11.11 -4.10 17.23
CA ASP A 107 10.58 -4.99 18.25
C ASP A 107 9.57 -4.28 19.18
N GLN A 108 9.82 -3.01 19.49
CA GLN A 108 8.92 -2.19 20.30
C GLN A 108 7.60 -1.90 19.57
N ALA A 109 7.68 -1.51 18.29
CA ALA A 109 6.49 -1.27 17.47
C ALA A 109 5.66 -2.54 17.28
N GLU A 110 6.32 -3.70 17.08
CA GLU A 110 5.65 -4.99 16.96
C GLU A 110 4.97 -5.41 18.28
N ALA A 111 5.61 -5.23 19.41
CA ALA A 111 5.03 -5.54 20.72
C ALA A 111 3.74 -4.73 20.95
N LEU A 112 3.74 -3.45 20.59
CA LEU A 112 2.56 -2.60 20.66
C LEU A 112 1.47 -3.04 19.67
N ALA A 113 1.83 -3.37 18.43
CA ALA A 113 0.86 -3.80 17.42
C ALA A 113 0.12 -5.10 17.78
N ARG A 114 0.68 -5.92 18.68
CA ARG A 114 0.05 -7.16 19.18
C ARG A 114 -0.93 -6.91 20.35
N GLN A 115 -0.92 -5.73 20.93
CA GLN A 115 -1.81 -5.40 22.05
C GLN A 115 -3.22 -5.09 21.55
N LYS A 116 -4.23 -5.34 22.40
CA LYS A 116 -5.58 -4.91 22.09
C LYS A 116 -5.65 -3.37 22.12
N PRO A 117 -6.23 -2.75 21.10
CA PRO A 117 -6.34 -1.29 21.07
C PRO A 117 -7.16 -0.76 22.25
N ASP A 118 -6.58 0.19 22.98
CA ASP A 118 -7.27 1.01 23.97
C ASP A 118 -7.02 2.50 23.67
N ALA A 119 -7.48 3.39 24.51
CA ALA A 119 -7.32 4.83 24.30
C ALA A 119 -5.86 5.30 24.29
N SER A 120 -4.94 4.56 24.92
CA SER A 120 -3.50 4.88 24.97
C SER A 120 -2.71 4.26 23.79
N PHE A 121 -3.31 3.32 23.09
CA PHE A 121 -2.64 2.55 22.03
C PHE A 121 -2.16 3.43 20.88
N ALA A 122 -3.02 4.28 20.33
CA ALA A 122 -2.68 5.05 19.14
C ALA A 122 -1.49 6.01 19.35
N PRO A 123 -1.43 6.81 20.43
CA PRO A 123 -0.25 7.64 20.70
C PRO A 123 1.03 6.84 20.94
N ALA A 124 0.95 5.72 21.67
CA ALA A 124 2.10 4.87 21.96
C ALA A 124 2.63 4.20 20.68
N PHE A 125 1.74 3.71 19.82
CA PHE A 125 2.10 3.10 18.55
C PHE A 125 2.73 4.12 17.58
N GLN A 126 2.16 5.34 17.50
CA GLN A 126 2.73 6.43 16.69
C GLN A 126 4.13 6.84 17.18
N ALA A 127 4.34 6.91 18.49
CA ALA A 127 5.66 7.18 19.06
C ALA A 127 6.66 6.10 18.68
N ALA A 128 6.30 4.81 18.82
CA ALA A 128 7.16 3.70 18.46
C ALA A 128 7.47 3.66 16.94
N GLN A 129 6.49 3.98 16.09
CA GLN A 129 6.71 4.11 14.65
C GLN A 129 7.69 5.25 14.32
N SER A 130 7.58 6.39 15.01
CA SER A 130 8.47 7.53 14.83
C SER A 130 9.90 7.20 15.25
N GLU A 131 10.08 6.50 16.37
CA GLU A 131 11.39 6.03 16.84
C GLU A 131 12.00 5.03 15.86
N TYR A 132 11.20 4.08 15.35
CA TYR A 132 11.65 3.12 14.34
C TYR A 132 12.05 3.82 13.03
N LEU A 133 11.25 4.78 12.56
CA LEU A 133 11.60 5.58 11.38
C LEU A 133 12.90 6.36 11.60
N GLY A 134 13.08 6.96 12.78
CA GLY A 134 14.32 7.66 13.15
C GLY A 134 15.54 6.72 13.15
N GLU A 135 15.38 5.47 13.61
CA GLU A 135 16.45 4.46 13.55
C GLU A 135 16.82 4.14 12.10
N ILE A 136 15.84 3.93 11.22
CA ILE A 136 16.08 3.68 9.79
C ILE A 136 16.80 4.86 9.14
N GLN A 137 16.36 6.08 9.39
CA GLN A 137 16.96 7.29 8.83
C GLN A 137 18.35 7.58 9.39
N GLY A 138 18.56 7.31 10.67
CA GLY A 138 19.86 7.46 11.35
C GLY A 138 20.96 6.54 10.82
N GLN A 139 20.59 5.44 10.18
CA GLN A 139 21.52 4.50 9.54
C GLN A 139 21.94 4.92 8.12
N THR A 140 21.92 6.21 7.81
CA THR A 140 22.20 6.77 6.49
C THR A 140 21.17 6.42 5.41
N ASN A 141 20.06 5.80 5.80
CA ASN A 141 18.96 5.54 4.89
C ASN A 141 18.23 6.84 4.57
N GLN A 142 18.31 7.27 3.33
CA GLN A 142 17.65 8.50 2.85
C GLN A 142 16.16 8.29 2.55
N TRP A 143 15.51 7.30 3.17
CA TRP A 143 14.09 7.07 2.98
C TRP A 143 13.25 8.19 3.58
N LEU A 144 12.61 8.97 2.73
CA LEU A 144 11.82 10.14 3.11
C LEU A 144 10.30 9.90 3.05
N VAL A 145 9.84 8.77 2.49
CA VAL A 145 8.41 8.49 2.45
C VAL A 145 7.95 8.06 3.84
N THR A 146 7.17 8.92 4.48
CA THR A 146 6.65 8.69 5.84
C THR A 146 5.22 8.18 5.84
N ASP A 147 4.44 8.54 4.82
CA ASP A 147 3.02 8.27 4.79
C ASP A 147 2.57 7.87 3.38
N PHE A 148 1.66 6.91 3.33
CA PHE A 148 0.91 6.57 2.14
C PHE A 148 -0.59 6.68 2.42
N VAL A 149 -1.19 7.77 1.97
CA VAL A 149 -2.61 8.06 2.17
C VAL A 149 -3.41 7.51 0.99
N THR A 150 -4.40 6.68 1.25
CA THR A 150 -5.24 6.06 0.23
C THR A 150 -6.70 6.52 0.36
N MET A 151 -7.32 6.89 -0.76
CA MET A 151 -8.73 7.29 -0.81
C MET A 151 -9.45 6.49 -1.90
N GLY A 152 -10.57 5.86 -1.53
CA GLY A 152 -11.39 5.08 -2.46
C GLY A 152 -10.63 3.95 -3.16
N SER A 153 -9.80 3.22 -2.41
CA SER A 153 -8.93 2.19 -2.97
C SER A 153 -9.72 0.96 -3.46
N PRO A 154 -9.54 0.53 -4.72
CA PRO A 154 -10.10 -0.74 -5.20
C PRO A 154 -9.54 -1.96 -4.47
N LEU A 155 -8.37 -1.84 -3.81
CA LEU A 155 -7.77 -2.91 -3.01
C LEU A 155 -8.62 -3.32 -1.81
N ALA A 156 -9.50 -2.43 -1.32
CA ALA A 156 -10.49 -2.77 -0.29
C ALA A 156 -11.46 -3.89 -0.72
N HIS A 157 -11.64 -4.06 -2.02
CA HIS A 157 -12.50 -5.08 -2.62
C HIS A 157 -11.72 -6.06 -3.51
N ALA A 158 -10.43 -6.23 -3.24
CA ALA A 158 -9.54 -7.05 -4.06
C ALA A 158 -9.99 -8.51 -4.16
N SER A 159 -10.58 -9.07 -3.09
CA SER A 159 -11.12 -10.43 -3.05
C SER A 159 -12.26 -10.66 -4.07
N VAL A 160 -12.95 -9.61 -4.50
CA VAL A 160 -14.05 -9.69 -5.46
C VAL A 160 -13.65 -9.19 -6.85
N LEU A 161 -12.82 -8.14 -6.90
CA LEU A 161 -12.53 -7.43 -8.15
C LEU A 161 -11.26 -7.91 -8.86
N MET A 162 -10.31 -8.53 -8.12
CA MET A 162 -8.94 -8.70 -8.60
C MET A 162 -8.45 -10.14 -8.56
N VAL A 163 -9.29 -11.06 -8.14
CA VAL A 163 -8.97 -12.49 -8.04
C VAL A 163 -10.15 -13.34 -8.51
N ARG A 164 -9.88 -14.60 -8.85
CA ARG A 164 -10.89 -15.53 -9.32
C ARG A 164 -11.57 -16.31 -8.19
N ASN A 165 -10.84 -16.49 -7.09
CA ASN A 165 -11.29 -17.24 -5.92
C ASN A 165 -10.50 -16.85 -4.67
N GLU A 166 -10.90 -17.35 -3.51
CA GLU A 166 -10.27 -17.07 -2.22
C GLU A 166 -8.86 -17.65 -2.10
N GLU A 167 -8.58 -18.75 -2.78
CA GLU A 167 -7.24 -19.34 -2.81
C GLU A 167 -6.24 -18.43 -3.51
N GLU A 168 -6.60 -17.89 -4.68
CA GLU A 168 -5.79 -16.89 -5.38
C GLU A 168 -5.63 -15.63 -4.55
N PHE A 169 -6.66 -15.19 -3.83
CA PHE A 169 -6.58 -14.03 -2.95
C PHE A 169 -5.57 -14.25 -1.81
N SER A 170 -5.64 -15.40 -1.16
CA SER A 170 -4.72 -15.76 -0.08
C SER A 170 -3.28 -15.88 -0.57
N ARG A 171 -3.06 -16.48 -1.74
CA ARG A 171 -1.75 -16.57 -2.38
C ARG A 171 -1.18 -15.19 -2.68
N LYS A 172 -1.95 -14.30 -3.32
CA LYS A 172 -1.52 -12.93 -3.65
C LYS A 172 -1.23 -12.08 -2.42
N LYS A 173 -1.91 -12.32 -1.31
CA LYS A 173 -1.55 -11.68 -0.02
C LYS A 173 -0.23 -12.22 0.51
N ALA A 174 -0.01 -13.52 0.46
CA ALA A 174 1.24 -14.15 0.88
C ALA A 174 2.43 -13.69 0.02
N GLU A 175 2.20 -13.52 -1.29
CA GLU A 175 3.18 -12.99 -2.24
C GLU A 175 3.34 -11.45 -2.16
N ARG A 176 2.62 -10.77 -1.26
CA ARG A 176 2.62 -9.31 -1.07
C ARG A 176 2.22 -8.50 -2.31
N GLU A 177 1.50 -9.12 -3.24
CA GLU A 177 0.86 -8.38 -4.33
C GLU A 177 -0.25 -7.46 -3.82
N PHE A 178 -0.90 -7.83 -2.71
CA PHE A 178 -1.89 -7.01 -2.01
C PHE A 178 -1.40 -6.60 -0.63
N PRO A 179 -1.70 -5.37 -0.18
CA PRO A 179 -1.43 -4.95 1.19
C PRO A 179 -2.28 -5.75 2.17
N THR A 180 -1.74 -6.02 3.35
CA THR A 180 -2.45 -6.64 4.45
C THR A 180 -2.55 -5.70 5.63
N CYS A 181 -3.68 -5.76 6.34
CA CYS A 181 -3.86 -5.06 7.60
C CYS A 181 -4.57 -6.00 8.58
N PRO A 182 -3.94 -6.40 9.65
CA PRO A 182 -2.55 -6.13 10.04
C PRO A 182 -1.54 -6.75 9.06
N PRO A 183 -0.27 -6.32 9.07
CA PRO A 183 0.80 -6.95 8.32
C PRO A 183 0.94 -8.44 8.66
N PHE A 184 1.45 -9.24 7.72
CA PHE A 184 1.69 -10.64 8.00
C PHE A 184 2.77 -10.83 9.07
N LEU A 185 2.51 -11.78 9.96
CA LEU A 185 3.52 -12.32 10.85
C LEU A 185 4.35 -13.37 10.11
N GLU A 186 5.64 -13.26 10.21
CA GLU A 186 6.60 -14.23 9.69
C GLU A 186 7.40 -14.83 10.85
N THR A 187 7.75 -16.11 10.74
CA THR A 187 8.63 -16.75 11.73
C THR A 187 10.08 -16.54 11.28
N VAL A 188 10.81 -15.70 11.98
CA VAL A 188 12.24 -15.46 11.76
C VAL A 188 13.01 -15.95 12.97
N ALA A 189 13.92 -16.92 12.78
CA ALA A 189 14.70 -17.53 13.86
C ALA A 189 13.85 -18.04 15.05
N GLY A 190 12.66 -18.59 14.75
CA GLY A 190 11.73 -19.12 15.76
C GLY A 190 10.89 -18.09 16.49
N GLN A 191 10.96 -16.81 16.10
CA GLN A 191 10.14 -15.74 16.65
C GLN A 191 9.16 -15.22 15.58
N GLU A 192 7.93 -14.96 15.98
CA GLU A 192 6.95 -14.30 15.12
C GLU A 192 7.24 -12.80 15.07
N ARG A 193 7.43 -12.26 13.86
CA ARG A 193 7.69 -10.83 13.60
C ARG A 193 6.88 -10.34 12.42
N PHE A 194 6.56 -9.05 12.43
CA PHE A 194 6.09 -8.39 11.20
C PHE A 194 7.28 -8.21 10.25
N SER A 195 7.17 -8.77 9.04
CA SER A 195 8.23 -8.62 8.09
C SER A 195 8.23 -7.22 7.49
N PHE A 196 9.36 -6.54 7.60
CA PHE A 196 9.66 -5.31 6.87
C PHE A 196 10.74 -5.55 5.81
N LYS A 197 11.41 -6.71 5.87
CA LYS A 197 12.44 -7.10 4.93
C LYS A 197 11.79 -7.52 3.62
N PRO A 198 12.17 -6.91 2.49
CA PRO A 198 11.62 -7.33 1.20
C PRO A 198 12.10 -8.73 0.83
N ASP A 199 11.25 -9.48 0.16
CA ASP A 199 11.65 -10.75 -0.42
C ASP A 199 12.70 -10.52 -1.50
N LYS A 200 13.61 -11.49 -1.65
CA LYS A 200 14.68 -11.44 -2.66
C LYS A 200 14.13 -11.63 -4.07
#